data_86ab2b875b62a9fb24d46f3b982321ba
#
_entry.id   86ab2b875b62a9fb24d46f3b982321ba
#
_cell.length_a   1.000
_cell.length_b   1.000
_cell.length_c   1.000
_cell.angle_alpha   90.00
_cell.angle_beta   90.00
_cell.angle_gamma   90.00
#
_symmetry.space_group_name_H-M   'P 1'
#
loop_
_entity.id
_entity.type
_entity.pdbx_description
1 polymer ?
#
loop_
_entity_poly.entity_id
_entity_poly.type
_entity_poly.pdbx_seq_one_letter_code
_entity_poly.pdbx_strand_id
1 'polypeptide(L)'
;MTIFQRIDDEAGRSEAAIAANGARSYRRMIWVDEGDADAATKVAVWGAAPGLYTYPARPLAESFIVMEGEADCQVAGEAIRRIGPGDIVNVPVNAPISLEVLKSFRKFAMVVPKG
;
A
#
# COMPACT_ATOMS: atom_id res chain seq x y z
N MET A 1 2.27 -16.37 12.55
CA MET A 1 2.14 -16.00 11.13
C MET A 1 2.57 -17.15 10.25
N THR A 2 1.85 -17.41 9.17
CA THR A 2 2.09 -18.53 8.27
C THR A 2 3.33 -18.28 7.41
N ILE A 3 4.25 -19.23 7.35
CA ILE A 3 5.48 -19.11 6.55
C ILE A 3 5.17 -19.16 5.06
N PHE A 4 4.26 -20.05 4.63
CA PHE A 4 3.90 -20.21 3.22
C PHE A 4 2.50 -19.65 2.98
N GLN A 5 2.40 -18.76 2.00
CA GLN A 5 1.14 -18.10 1.62
C GLN A 5 1.10 -17.93 0.11
N ARG A 6 -0.10 -17.81 -0.41
CA ARG A 6 -0.30 -17.40 -1.82
C ARG A 6 -0.71 -15.94 -1.87
N ILE A 7 -0.28 -15.26 -2.91
CA ILE A 7 -0.55 -13.83 -3.07
C ILE A 7 -2.05 -13.53 -3.21
N ASP A 8 -2.83 -14.48 -3.70
CA ASP A 8 -4.25 -14.34 -3.94
C ASP A 8 -5.13 -14.89 -2.81
N ASP A 9 -4.53 -15.32 -1.69
CA ASP A 9 -5.30 -15.70 -0.51
C ASP A 9 -6.08 -14.50 0.01
N GLU A 10 -7.32 -14.75 0.45
CA GLU A 10 -8.19 -13.69 0.94
C GLU A 10 -8.35 -13.67 2.46
N ALA A 11 -7.91 -14.72 3.13
CA ALA A 11 -7.99 -14.82 4.59
C ALA A 11 -7.17 -13.70 5.25
N GLY A 12 -7.71 -13.12 6.31
CA GLY A 12 -7.02 -12.08 7.06
C GLY A 12 -7.12 -10.68 6.48
N ARG A 13 -7.98 -10.45 5.48
CA ARG A 13 -8.25 -9.10 4.99
C ARG A 13 -8.93 -8.26 6.06
N SER A 14 -8.52 -7.00 6.15
CA SER A 14 -9.19 -6.00 6.98
C SER A 14 -9.45 -4.75 6.15
N GLU A 15 -10.49 -4.00 6.51
CA GLU A 15 -10.74 -2.73 5.85
C GLU A 15 -9.58 -1.77 6.10
N ALA A 16 -9.24 -0.99 5.07
CA ALA A 16 -8.24 0.06 5.12
C ALA A 16 -8.91 1.40 4.78
N ALA A 17 -8.16 2.34 4.24
CA ALA A 17 -8.67 3.68 3.95
C ALA A 17 -9.89 3.64 3.02
N ILE A 18 -10.81 4.58 3.23
CA ILE A 18 -11.96 4.81 2.36
C ILE A 18 -11.65 6.02 1.49
N ALA A 19 -11.90 5.89 0.18
CA ALA A 19 -11.67 6.96 -0.77
C ALA A 19 -12.67 8.10 -0.61
N ALA A 20 -12.36 9.25 -1.20
CA ALA A 20 -13.22 10.43 -1.16
C ALA A 20 -14.62 10.15 -1.73
N ASN A 21 -14.76 9.25 -2.70
CA ASN A 21 -16.04 8.85 -3.29
C ASN A 21 -16.74 7.72 -2.54
N GLY A 22 -16.21 7.29 -1.39
CA GLY A 22 -16.76 6.19 -0.60
C GLY A 22 -16.27 4.82 -1.02
N ALA A 23 -15.44 4.71 -2.06
CA ALA A 23 -14.86 3.43 -2.47
C ALA A 23 -13.98 2.86 -1.36
N ARG A 24 -13.91 1.53 -1.31
CA ARG A 24 -13.25 0.83 -0.21
C ARG A 24 -11.94 0.23 -0.63
N SER A 25 -11.01 0.19 0.32
CA SER A 25 -9.76 -0.55 0.19
C SER A 25 -9.67 -1.59 1.30
N TYR A 26 -8.76 -2.54 1.12
CA TYR A 26 -8.47 -3.54 2.13
C TYR A 26 -6.97 -3.74 2.25
N ARG A 27 -6.56 -4.28 3.38
CA ARG A 27 -5.18 -4.68 3.62
C ARG A 27 -5.17 -6.11 4.15
N ARG A 28 -4.24 -6.90 3.64
CA ARG A 28 -3.96 -8.22 4.16
C ARG A 28 -2.49 -8.26 4.58
N MET A 29 -2.26 -8.47 5.89
CA MET A 29 -0.90 -8.60 6.40
C MET A 29 -0.32 -9.95 6.00
N ILE A 30 0.82 -9.91 5.33
CA ILE A 30 1.56 -11.11 4.95
C ILE A 30 2.54 -11.49 6.05
N TRP A 31 3.27 -10.49 6.56
CA TRP A 31 4.28 -10.71 7.58
C TRP A 31 4.42 -9.47 8.46
N VAL A 32 4.56 -9.69 9.75
CA VAL A 32 4.88 -8.65 10.72
C VAL A 32 5.95 -9.23 11.63
N ASP A 33 7.07 -8.53 11.77
CA ASP A 33 8.10 -8.93 12.73
C ASP A 33 7.55 -8.87 14.14
N GLU A 34 7.97 -9.81 14.97
CA GLU A 34 7.60 -9.81 16.38
C GLU A 34 8.30 -8.66 17.12
N GLY A 35 7.66 -8.16 18.18
CA GLY A 35 8.17 -7.08 18.99
C GLY A 35 7.26 -5.87 18.97
N ASP A 36 7.85 -4.68 19.02
CA ASP A 36 7.10 -3.42 19.00
C ASP A 36 6.42 -3.25 17.65
N ALA A 37 5.08 -3.26 17.63
CA ALA A 37 4.30 -3.15 16.41
C ALA A 37 4.57 -1.86 15.64
N ASP A 38 4.91 -0.76 16.33
CA ASP A 38 5.20 0.52 15.69
C ASP A 38 6.59 0.55 15.05
N ALA A 39 7.48 -0.35 15.47
CA ALA A 39 8.85 -0.45 14.96
C ALA A 39 9.06 -1.67 14.05
N ALA A 40 8.01 -2.46 13.80
CA ALA A 40 8.14 -3.70 13.04
C ALA A 40 8.15 -3.46 11.54
N THR A 41 9.00 -4.21 10.82
CA THR A 41 8.89 -4.34 9.37
C THR A 41 7.62 -5.10 9.04
N LYS A 42 6.87 -4.61 8.07
CA LYS A 42 5.59 -5.21 7.66
C LYS A 42 5.59 -5.48 6.17
N VAL A 43 5.01 -6.60 5.80
CA VAL A 43 4.76 -6.95 4.39
C VAL A 43 3.26 -7.16 4.25
N ALA A 44 2.66 -6.52 3.27
CA ALA A 44 1.21 -6.54 3.10
C ALA A 44 0.79 -6.44 1.64
N VAL A 45 -0.40 -6.96 1.36
CA VAL A 45 -1.12 -6.67 0.12
C VAL A 45 -2.16 -5.60 0.43
N TRP A 46 -2.22 -4.58 -0.40
CA TRP A 46 -3.25 -3.55 -0.36
C TRP A 46 -4.02 -3.58 -1.67
N GLY A 47 -5.34 -3.64 -1.58
CA GLY A 47 -6.21 -3.63 -2.73
C GLY A 47 -7.28 -2.57 -2.60
N ALA A 48 -7.70 -1.97 -3.72
CA ALA A 48 -8.61 -0.85 -3.71
C ALA A 48 -9.51 -0.79 -4.94
N ALA A 49 -10.76 -0.43 -4.72
CA ALA A 49 -11.69 -0.05 -5.78
C ALA A 49 -11.36 1.37 -6.28
N PRO A 50 -11.80 1.75 -7.50
CA PRO A 50 -11.53 3.09 -8.05
C PRO A 50 -11.96 4.22 -7.12
N GLY A 51 -11.06 5.15 -6.87
CA GLY A 51 -11.24 6.29 -6.00
C GLY A 51 -9.93 6.93 -5.61
N LEU A 52 -10.00 8.07 -4.94
CA LEU A 52 -8.81 8.78 -4.48
C LEU A 52 -8.51 8.43 -3.02
N TYR A 53 -7.34 7.84 -2.80
CA TYR A 53 -6.84 7.46 -1.48
C TYR A 53 -5.63 8.33 -1.14
N THR A 54 -5.67 8.98 0.02
CA THR A 54 -4.59 9.86 0.46
C THR A 54 -4.05 9.39 1.81
N TYR A 55 -2.74 9.38 1.93
CA TYR A 55 -2.05 9.01 3.15
C TYR A 55 -1.12 10.14 3.56
N PRO A 56 -1.20 10.60 4.82
CA PRO A 56 -0.31 11.65 5.30
C PRO A 56 1.13 11.14 5.43
N ALA A 57 2.05 12.06 5.63
CA ALA A 57 3.43 11.72 5.95
C ALA A 57 3.47 10.82 7.19
N ARG A 58 4.29 9.77 7.13
CA ARG A 58 4.45 8.80 8.22
C ARG A 58 5.93 8.61 8.52
N PRO A 59 6.30 8.28 9.77
CA PRO A 59 7.70 8.04 10.15
C PRO A 59 8.16 6.64 9.72
N LEU A 60 7.89 6.28 8.47
CA LEU A 60 8.27 4.99 7.91
C LEU A 60 8.47 5.14 6.41
N ALA A 61 9.23 4.23 5.83
CA ALA A 61 9.39 4.11 4.39
C ALA A 61 8.56 2.94 3.87
N GLU A 62 8.09 3.06 2.65
CA GLU A 62 7.35 1.98 1.99
C GLU A 62 7.91 1.79 0.58
N SER A 63 8.09 0.53 0.18
CA SER A 63 8.32 0.18 -1.21
C SER A 63 7.23 -0.78 -1.64
N PHE A 64 6.64 -0.54 -2.82
CA PHE A 64 5.62 -1.46 -3.32
C PHE A 64 5.77 -1.70 -4.82
N ILE A 65 5.30 -2.87 -5.24
CA ILE A 65 5.15 -3.21 -6.65
C ILE A 65 3.67 -3.33 -6.97
N VAL A 66 3.26 -2.72 -8.08
CA VAL A 66 1.90 -2.84 -8.58
C VAL A 66 1.71 -4.21 -9.22
N MET A 67 0.68 -4.93 -8.80
CA MET A 67 0.36 -6.26 -9.29
C MET A 67 -0.75 -6.23 -10.33
N GLU A 68 -1.76 -5.39 -10.12
CA GLU A 68 -2.87 -5.24 -11.06
C GLU A 68 -3.51 -3.87 -10.93
N GLY A 69 -4.19 -3.44 -11.98
CA GLY A 69 -4.90 -2.16 -12.00
C GLY A 69 -4.05 -1.01 -12.50
N GLU A 70 -4.60 0.20 -12.39
CA GLU A 70 -3.94 1.45 -12.74
C GLU A 70 -4.30 2.53 -11.74
N ALA A 71 -3.35 3.40 -11.45
CA ALA A 71 -3.57 4.54 -10.59
C ALA A 71 -2.70 5.73 -11.01
N ASP A 72 -3.16 6.94 -10.71
CA ASP A 72 -2.32 8.12 -10.74
C ASP A 72 -1.73 8.31 -9.35
N CYS A 73 -0.42 8.26 -9.27
CA CYS A 73 0.33 8.28 -8.01
C CYS A 73 1.10 9.58 -7.87
N GLN A 74 1.00 10.18 -6.69
CA GLN A 74 1.82 11.34 -6.33
C GLN A 74 2.50 11.07 -4.99
N VAL A 75 3.82 11.12 -4.98
CA VAL A 75 4.63 10.98 -3.77
C VAL A 75 5.22 12.32 -3.42
N ALA A 76 4.96 12.81 -2.21
CA ALA A 76 5.37 14.14 -1.75
C ALA A 76 4.90 15.22 -2.75
N GLY A 77 5.76 16.18 -3.07
CA GLY A 77 5.47 17.23 -4.05
C GLY A 77 5.89 16.92 -5.48
N GLU A 78 6.23 15.66 -5.77
CA GLU A 78 6.64 15.25 -7.11
C GLU A 78 5.46 15.30 -8.09
N ALA A 79 5.75 15.25 -9.38
CA ALA A 79 4.71 15.22 -10.41
C ALA A 79 3.89 13.93 -10.31
N ILE A 80 2.60 14.03 -10.61
CA ILE A 80 1.71 12.88 -10.68
C ILE A 80 2.17 11.97 -11.81
N ARG A 81 2.19 10.65 -11.54
CA ARG A 81 2.61 9.66 -12.51
C ARG A 81 1.61 8.50 -12.58
N ARG A 82 1.27 8.10 -13.79
CA ARG A 82 0.48 6.89 -14.01
C ARG A 82 1.32 5.66 -13.72
N ILE A 83 0.81 4.76 -12.87
CA ILE A 83 1.45 3.49 -12.54
C ILE A 83 0.54 2.32 -12.86
N GLY A 84 1.13 1.20 -13.20
CA GLY A 84 0.45 -0.05 -13.55
C GLY A 84 1.31 -1.27 -13.22
N PRO A 85 0.86 -2.48 -13.60
CA PRO A 85 1.53 -3.72 -13.23
C PRO A 85 3.02 -3.71 -13.58
N GLY A 86 3.84 -4.08 -12.59
CA GLY A 86 5.29 -4.09 -12.72
C GLY A 86 5.99 -2.82 -12.28
N ASP A 87 5.26 -1.71 -12.08
CA ASP A 87 5.88 -0.50 -11.56
C ASP A 87 6.22 -0.66 -10.09
N ILE A 88 7.38 -0.15 -9.71
CA ILE A 88 7.86 -0.11 -8.33
C ILE A 88 7.87 1.34 -7.87
N VAL A 89 7.29 1.60 -6.72
CA VAL A 89 7.25 2.93 -6.11
C VAL A 89 7.92 2.88 -4.75
N ASN A 90 8.84 3.81 -4.52
CA ASN A 90 9.49 3.97 -3.23
C ASN A 90 9.00 5.24 -2.57
N VAL A 91 8.41 5.11 -1.40
CA VAL A 91 7.88 6.23 -0.63
C VAL A 91 8.84 6.51 0.53
N PRO A 92 9.58 7.62 0.50
CA PRO A 92 10.54 7.94 1.56
C PRO A 92 9.86 8.19 2.91
N VAL A 93 10.65 8.13 3.97
CA VAL A 93 10.20 8.52 5.31
C VAL A 93 9.66 9.95 5.26
N ASN A 94 8.52 10.17 5.91
CA ASN A 94 7.84 11.47 6.02
C ASN A 94 7.32 12.02 4.69
N ALA A 95 7.16 11.20 3.66
CA ALA A 95 6.54 11.61 2.41
C ALA A 95 5.06 11.23 2.39
N PRO A 96 4.14 12.17 2.13
CA PRO A 96 2.75 11.83 1.87
C PRO A 96 2.62 11.17 0.50
N ILE A 97 1.61 10.33 0.34
CA ILE A 97 1.32 9.68 -0.94
C ILE A 97 -0.17 9.75 -1.23
N SER A 98 -0.52 9.98 -2.48
CA SER A 98 -1.89 9.85 -2.95
C SER A 98 -1.95 8.87 -4.12
N LEU A 99 -3.05 8.11 -4.18
CA LEU A 99 -3.32 7.14 -5.23
C LEU A 99 -4.74 7.37 -5.72
N GLU A 100 -4.89 7.94 -6.90
CA GLU A 100 -6.17 7.96 -7.59
C GLU A 100 -6.29 6.68 -8.39
N VAL A 101 -6.98 5.71 -7.81
CA VAL A 101 -7.16 4.40 -8.43
C VAL A 101 -8.19 4.52 -9.55
N LEU A 102 -7.79 4.13 -10.76
CA LEU A 102 -8.61 4.21 -11.97
C LEU A 102 -9.21 2.86 -12.35
N LYS A 103 -8.48 1.79 -12.11
CA LYS A 103 -8.93 0.41 -12.28
C LYS A 103 -8.62 -0.35 -11.01
N SER A 104 -9.46 -1.29 -10.62
CA SER A 104 -9.26 -2.10 -9.42
C SER A 104 -7.80 -2.46 -9.25
N PHE A 105 -7.24 -2.06 -8.13
CA PHE A 105 -5.80 -1.96 -7.92
C PHE A 105 -5.34 -2.89 -6.82
N ARG A 106 -4.17 -3.47 -7.01
CA ARG A 106 -3.54 -4.30 -5.99
C ARG A 106 -2.03 -4.09 -6.01
N LYS A 107 -1.45 -3.87 -4.84
CA LYS A 107 0.00 -3.73 -4.67
C LYS A 107 0.51 -4.64 -3.57
N PHE A 108 1.75 -5.08 -3.72
CA PHE A 108 2.49 -5.81 -2.71
C PHE A 108 3.51 -4.85 -2.09
N ALA A 109 3.40 -4.62 -0.80
CA ALA A 109 4.14 -3.57 -0.12
C ALA A 109 5.00 -4.10 1.01
N MET A 110 6.19 -3.51 1.15
CA MET A 110 7.04 -3.68 2.32
C MET A 110 7.17 -2.33 3.02
N VAL A 111 6.83 -2.28 4.29
CA VAL A 111 6.88 -1.08 5.11
C VAL A 111 7.99 -1.27 6.14
N VAL A 112 8.94 -0.33 6.12
CA VAL A 112 10.10 -0.36 7.02
C VAL A 112 10.03 0.86 7.93
N PRO A 113 9.88 0.67 9.24
CA PRO A 113 9.84 1.79 10.16
C PRO A 113 11.20 2.47 10.22
N LYS A 114 11.19 3.74 10.59
CA LYS A 114 12.42 4.48 10.86
C LYS A 114 13.07 3.90 12.12
N GLY A 115 14.22 3.28 11.92
CA GLY A 115 14.98 2.63 12.98
C GLY A 115 15.57 3.59 13.99
#